data_d7840beb7d1c8f952a473fa2730464b9
#
_entry.id   d7840beb7d1c8f952a473fa2730464b9
#
_cell.length_a   1.000
_cell.length_b   1.000
_cell.length_c   1.000
_cell.angle_alpha   90.00
_cell.angle_beta   90.00
_cell.angle_gamma   90.00
#
_symmetry.space_group_name_H-M   'P 1'
#
loop_
_entity.id
_entity.type
_entity.pdbx_description
1 polymer ?
#
loop_
_entity_poly.entity_id
_entity_poly.type
_entity_poly.pdbx_seq_one_letter_code
_entity_poly.pdbx_strand_id
1 'polypeptide(L)'
;MNVSPSRPLHVGLLSYKIIAWVCMIFFLGCSLGAYFARQYWPSAFFWVFILLGLYMLISAGAFEFDDEGVSHKNLSGHYRILWCEVKRIEFGTQGSLVLHGEGKRFVLPTPSVWSGPEKPQAFELLGQKIEELGITPYPSNVADYKIHKNVKVPNATV
;
A
#
# COMPACT_ATOMS: atom_id res chain seq x y z
N MET A 1 6.08 -14.69 31.46
CA MET A 1 7.04 -14.70 30.33
C MET A 1 7.13 -13.28 29.81
N ASN A 2 8.28 -12.60 30.05
CA ASN A 2 8.53 -11.28 29.46
C ASN A 2 8.85 -11.52 27.98
N VAL A 3 7.87 -11.36 27.12
CA VAL A 3 8.11 -11.27 25.68
C VAL A 3 8.73 -9.89 25.47
N SER A 4 10.04 -9.86 25.21
CA SER A 4 10.69 -8.64 24.78
C SER A 4 9.94 -8.12 23.54
N PRO A 5 9.61 -6.82 23.46
CA PRO A 5 8.92 -6.29 22.30
C PRO A 5 9.74 -6.64 21.06
N SER A 6 9.17 -7.39 20.16
CA SER A 6 9.83 -7.77 18.92
C SER A 6 10.14 -6.49 18.16
N ARG A 7 11.37 -6.41 17.63
CA ARG A 7 11.77 -5.25 16.82
C ARG A 7 10.80 -5.10 15.65
N PRO A 8 10.28 -3.88 15.39
CA PRO A 8 9.38 -3.65 14.27
C PRO A 8 10.08 -4.01 12.95
N LEU A 9 9.37 -4.76 12.10
CA LEU A 9 9.85 -5.17 10.77
C LEU A 9 9.54 -4.07 9.76
N HIS A 10 10.56 -3.61 9.05
CA HIS A 10 10.45 -2.52 8.09
C HIS A 10 10.37 -3.03 6.66
N VAL A 11 9.33 -2.61 5.95
CA VAL A 11 9.09 -2.95 4.54
C VAL A 11 8.89 -1.68 3.73
N GLY A 12 9.76 -1.48 2.74
CA GLY A 12 9.70 -0.34 1.84
C GLY A 12 8.89 -0.62 0.57
N LEU A 13 8.67 0.43 -0.22
CA LEU A 13 8.04 0.39 -1.54
C LEU A 13 9.02 0.88 -2.61
N LEU A 14 10.18 0.19 -2.75
CA LEU A 14 11.24 0.61 -3.66
C LEU A 14 10.76 0.67 -5.12
N SER A 15 9.96 -0.29 -5.56
CA SER A 15 9.42 -0.35 -6.92
C SER A 15 8.63 0.90 -7.28
N TYR A 16 7.78 1.39 -6.36
CA TYR A 16 7.03 2.64 -6.56
C TYR A 16 7.95 3.85 -6.67
N LYS A 17 9.00 3.91 -5.84
CA LYS A 17 9.98 5.00 -5.88
C LYS A 17 10.75 5.01 -7.20
N ILE A 18 11.18 3.83 -7.68
CA ILE A 18 11.89 3.70 -8.96
C ILE A 18 10.98 4.14 -10.11
N ILE A 19 9.74 3.65 -10.16
CA ILE A 19 8.78 4.02 -11.22
C ILE A 19 8.53 5.53 -11.20
N ALA A 20 8.32 6.12 -10.02
CA ALA A 20 8.10 7.56 -9.89
C ALA A 20 9.30 8.37 -10.42
N TRP A 21 10.53 7.99 -10.07
CA TRP A 21 11.74 8.65 -10.58
C TRP A 21 11.88 8.52 -12.09
N VAL A 22 11.69 7.31 -12.64
CA VAL A 22 11.74 7.07 -14.08
C VAL A 22 10.71 7.93 -14.82
N CYS A 23 9.47 7.95 -14.35
CA CYS A 23 8.41 8.79 -14.91
C CYS A 23 8.79 10.29 -14.86
N MET A 24 9.25 10.77 -13.72
CA MET A 24 9.63 12.19 -13.58
C MET A 24 10.75 12.59 -14.55
N ILE A 25 11.80 11.80 -14.64
CA ILE A 25 12.95 12.07 -15.53
C ILE A 25 12.50 12.04 -17.00
N PHE A 26 11.70 11.04 -17.37
CA PHE A 26 11.19 10.90 -18.75
C PHE A 26 10.31 12.09 -19.14
N PHE A 27 9.32 12.45 -18.33
CA PHE A 27 8.42 13.56 -18.63
C PHE A 27 9.09 14.92 -18.55
N LEU A 28 10.11 15.07 -17.71
CA LEU A 28 10.93 16.27 -17.68
C LEU A 28 11.70 16.42 -19.03
N GLY A 29 12.28 15.34 -19.52
CA GLY A 29 12.94 15.33 -20.85
C GLY A 29 11.97 15.68 -21.98
N CYS A 30 10.77 15.10 -21.98
CA CYS A 30 9.72 15.40 -22.95
C CYS A 30 9.28 16.87 -22.88
N SER A 31 9.11 17.41 -21.65
CA SER A 31 8.72 18.81 -21.44
C SER A 31 9.79 19.77 -21.97
N LEU A 32 11.06 19.52 -21.68
CA LEU A 32 12.17 20.34 -22.19
C LEU A 32 12.26 20.25 -23.71
N GLY A 33 12.17 19.06 -24.30
CA GLY A 33 12.16 18.88 -25.75
C GLY A 33 11.03 19.66 -26.44
N ALA A 34 9.82 19.57 -25.91
CA ALA A 34 8.68 20.33 -26.40
C ALA A 34 8.89 21.85 -26.26
N TYR A 35 9.47 22.30 -25.16
CA TYR A 35 9.80 23.70 -24.92
C TYR A 35 10.80 24.24 -25.97
N PHE A 36 11.88 23.52 -26.22
CA PHE A 36 12.86 23.90 -27.24
C PHE A 36 12.31 23.87 -28.65
N ALA A 37 11.33 22.98 -28.92
CA ALA A 37 10.58 22.95 -30.17
C ALA A 37 9.50 24.07 -30.26
N ARG A 38 9.46 25.00 -29.31
CA ARG A 38 8.46 26.08 -29.17
C ARG A 38 7.02 25.61 -29.07
N GLN A 39 6.82 24.38 -28.64
CA GLN A 39 5.48 23.79 -28.40
C GLN A 39 5.13 23.92 -26.90
N TYR A 40 4.66 25.07 -26.49
CA TYR A 40 4.43 25.36 -25.08
C TYR A 40 3.31 24.56 -24.45
N TRP A 41 2.24 24.25 -25.21
CA TRP A 41 1.12 23.44 -24.71
C TRP A 41 1.50 22.01 -24.34
N PRO A 42 2.16 21.23 -25.21
CA PRO A 42 2.67 19.91 -24.84
C PRO A 42 3.67 19.98 -23.68
N SER A 43 4.55 20.99 -23.65
CA SER A 43 5.47 21.19 -22.56
C SER A 43 4.74 21.35 -21.22
N ALA A 44 3.73 22.21 -21.16
CA ALA A 44 2.91 22.41 -19.97
C ALA A 44 2.14 21.14 -19.55
N PHE A 45 1.65 20.36 -20.52
CA PHE A 45 0.94 19.12 -20.26
C PHE A 45 1.83 18.09 -19.55
N PHE A 46 3.10 17.96 -19.91
CA PHE A 46 4.02 17.02 -19.27
C PHE A 46 4.30 17.34 -17.80
N TRP A 47 4.13 18.58 -17.35
CA TRP A 47 4.25 18.95 -15.95
C TRP A 47 3.24 18.22 -15.06
N VAL A 48 2.05 17.91 -15.56
CA VAL A 48 1.05 17.15 -14.81
C VAL A 48 1.60 15.78 -14.40
N PHE A 49 2.32 15.10 -15.29
CA PHE A 49 2.93 13.80 -15.00
C PHE A 49 4.12 13.89 -14.06
N ILE A 50 4.90 14.97 -14.13
CA ILE A 50 5.99 15.25 -13.17
C ILE A 50 5.41 15.43 -11.78
N LEU A 51 4.33 16.21 -11.63
CA LEU A 51 3.64 16.41 -10.35
C LEU A 51 3.04 15.10 -9.82
N LEU A 52 2.48 14.26 -10.70
CA LEU A 52 1.98 12.94 -10.34
C LEU A 52 3.11 12.03 -9.84
N GLY A 53 4.26 12.02 -10.50
CA GLY A 53 5.45 11.31 -10.04
C GLY A 53 5.93 11.80 -8.68
N LEU A 54 5.95 13.10 -8.46
CA LEU A 54 6.28 13.70 -7.15
C LEU A 54 5.28 13.27 -6.07
N TYR A 55 3.98 13.28 -6.37
CA TYR A 55 2.95 12.78 -5.47
C TYR A 55 3.18 11.30 -5.11
N MET A 56 3.53 10.47 -6.10
CA MET A 56 3.87 9.06 -5.85
C MET A 56 5.08 8.91 -4.91
N LEU A 57 6.13 9.73 -5.06
CA LEU A 57 7.29 9.72 -4.17
C LEU A 57 6.93 10.09 -2.74
N ILE A 58 6.09 11.12 -2.57
CA ILE A 58 5.62 11.58 -1.26
C ILE A 58 4.76 10.51 -0.58
N SER A 59 3.90 9.84 -1.35
CA SER A 59 2.98 8.82 -0.87
C SER A 59 3.66 7.47 -0.61
N ALA A 60 4.75 7.16 -1.32
CA ALA A 60 5.49 5.92 -1.19
C ALA A 60 6.33 5.93 0.10
N GLY A 61 5.71 5.59 1.21
CA GLY A 61 6.36 5.49 2.51
C GLY A 61 7.02 4.13 2.76
N ALA A 62 7.03 3.75 4.03
CA ALA A 62 7.42 2.44 4.50
C ALA A 62 6.33 1.89 5.43
N PHE A 63 6.19 0.57 5.44
CA PHE A 63 5.34 -0.13 6.38
C PHE A 63 6.20 -0.69 7.52
N GLU A 64 5.69 -0.59 8.72
CA GLU A 64 6.27 -1.17 9.91
C GLU A 64 5.26 -2.16 10.50
N PHE A 65 5.70 -3.39 10.69
CA PHE A 65 4.90 -4.47 11.26
C PHE A 65 5.44 -4.79 12.64
N ASP A 66 4.58 -4.78 13.63
CA ASP A 66 4.90 -5.17 15.00
C ASP A 66 3.82 -6.12 15.57
N ASP A 67 4.04 -6.63 16.79
CA ASP A 67 3.11 -7.53 17.46
C ASP A 67 1.75 -6.88 17.78
N GLU A 68 1.71 -5.54 17.85
CA GLU A 68 0.50 -4.80 18.19
C GLU A 68 -0.31 -4.39 16.96
N GLY A 69 0.34 -4.16 15.80
CA GLY A 69 -0.34 -3.67 14.62
C GLY A 69 0.55 -3.45 13.41
N VAL A 70 0.00 -2.74 12.45
CA VAL A 70 0.70 -2.31 11.23
C VAL A 70 0.63 -0.80 11.13
N SER A 71 1.75 -0.18 10.80
CA SER A 71 1.83 1.24 10.53
C SER A 71 2.38 1.56 9.15
N HIS A 72 1.93 2.66 8.58
CA HIS A 72 2.44 3.23 7.34
C HIS A 72 2.94 4.64 7.61
N LYS A 73 4.22 4.85 7.41
CA LYS A 73 4.88 6.13 7.59
C LYS A 73 5.29 6.68 6.23
N ASN A 74 4.72 7.80 5.85
CA ASN A 74 5.08 8.54 4.65
C ASN A 74 5.29 10.02 4.98
N LEU A 75 5.63 10.84 3.97
CA LEU A 75 5.82 12.29 4.16
C LEU A 75 4.53 13.02 4.51
N SER A 76 3.36 12.46 4.20
CA SER A 76 2.05 13.06 4.48
C SER A 76 1.53 12.74 5.87
N GLY A 77 2.13 11.76 6.58
CA GLY A 77 1.70 11.39 7.92
C GLY A 77 2.08 9.99 8.34
N HIS A 78 1.59 9.62 9.51
CA HIS A 78 1.74 8.30 10.10
C HIS A 78 0.36 7.71 10.38
N TYR A 79 0.07 6.59 9.76
CA TYR A 79 -1.19 5.86 9.87
C TYR A 79 -0.93 4.52 10.54
N ARG A 80 -1.70 4.16 11.55
CA ARG A 80 -1.55 2.88 12.27
C ARG A 80 -2.92 2.23 12.47
N ILE A 81 -2.95 0.90 12.33
CA ILE A 81 -4.07 0.06 12.75
C ILE A 81 -3.53 -1.03 13.69
N LEU A 82 -4.19 -1.21 14.83
CA LEU A 82 -3.86 -2.28 15.77
C LEU A 82 -4.56 -3.57 15.33
N TRP A 83 -3.93 -4.73 15.56
CA TRP A 83 -4.52 -6.02 15.23
C TRP A 83 -5.87 -6.22 15.94
N CYS A 84 -5.98 -5.79 17.20
CA CYS A 84 -7.23 -5.89 17.96
C CYS A 84 -8.37 -4.99 17.44
N GLU A 85 -8.05 -3.97 16.63
CA GLU A 85 -9.05 -3.09 15.99
C GLU A 85 -9.60 -3.69 14.68
N VAL A 86 -8.94 -4.72 14.12
CA VAL A 86 -9.31 -5.30 12.83
C VAL A 86 -10.58 -6.13 13.00
N LYS A 87 -11.66 -5.71 12.33
CA LYS A 87 -12.97 -6.39 12.34
C LYS A 87 -13.23 -7.18 11.06
N ARG A 88 -12.61 -6.79 9.95
CA ARG A 88 -12.79 -7.43 8.65
C ARG A 88 -11.51 -7.29 7.82
N ILE A 89 -11.21 -8.33 7.08
CA ILE A 89 -10.10 -8.38 6.14
C ILE A 89 -10.67 -8.58 4.74
N GLU A 90 -10.19 -7.78 3.79
CA GLU A 90 -10.66 -7.82 2.41
C GLU A 90 -9.47 -7.90 1.46
N PHE A 91 -9.51 -8.85 0.52
CA PHE A 91 -8.57 -8.85 -0.59
C PHE A 91 -9.04 -7.87 -1.67
N GLY A 92 -8.19 -6.92 -2.00
CA GLY A 92 -8.41 -6.00 -3.10
C GLY A 92 -7.92 -6.58 -4.44
N THR A 93 -8.22 -5.83 -5.49
CA THR A 93 -7.68 -6.13 -6.83
C THR A 93 -6.16 -6.16 -6.78
N GLN A 94 -5.55 -7.07 -7.53
CA GLN A 94 -4.09 -7.25 -7.61
C GLN A 94 -3.41 -7.76 -6.32
N GLY A 95 -4.19 -8.36 -5.40
CA GLY A 95 -3.63 -8.95 -4.18
C GLY A 95 -3.27 -7.96 -3.09
N SER A 96 -3.79 -6.72 -3.14
CA SER A 96 -3.74 -5.80 -2.02
C SER A 96 -4.61 -6.33 -0.87
N LEU A 97 -4.22 -6.04 0.37
CA LEU A 97 -4.98 -6.40 1.56
C LEU A 97 -5.56 -5.15 2.20
N VAL A 98 -6.83 -5.19 2.54
CA VAL A 98 -7.50 -4.09 3.22
C VAL A 98 -7.94 -4.55 4.60
N LEU A 99 -7.40 -3.91 5.63
CA LEU A 99 -7.77 -4.13 7.01
C LEU A 99 -8.81 -3.08 7.40
N HIS A 100 -10.00 -3.52 7.81
CA HIS A 100 -11.06 -2.65 8.26
C HIS A 100 -11.15 -2.68 9.79
N GLY A 101 -10.97 -1.53 10.41
CA GLY A 101 -11.23 -1.30 11.82
C GLY A 101 -12.49 -0.46 12.02
N GLU A 102 -12.73 -0.02 13.25
CA GLU A 102 -13.84 0.86 13.58
C GLU A 102 -13.59 2.27 13.04
N GLY A 103 -14.31 2.65 11.98
CA GLY A 103 -14.13 3.94 11.32
C GLY A 103 -12.78 4.14 10.61
N LYS A 104 -11.94 3.10 10.54
CA LYS A 104 -10.60 3.12 9.93
C LYS A 104 -10.51 2.10 8.81
N ARG A 105 -9.81 2.46 7.76
CA ARG A 105 -9.47 1.56 6.65
C ARG A 105 -7.98 1.66 6.37
N PHE A 106 -7.29 0.55 6.47
CA PHE A 106 -5.86 0.48 6.23
C PHE A 106 -5.58 -0.43 5.02
N VAL A 107 -4.91 0.10 4.01
CA VAL A 107 -4.65 -0.61 2.75
C VAL A 107 -3.18 -0.99 2.69
N LEU A 108 -2.92 -2.29 2.62
CA LEU A 108 -1.59 -2.85 2.35
C LEU A 108 -1.48 -3.18 0.86
N PRO A 109 -0.48 -2.66 0.16
CA PRO A 109 -0.23 -3.08 -1.22
C PRO A 109 0.17 -4.54 -1.26
N THR A 110 0.03 -5.16 -2.45
CA THR A 110 0.42 -6.56 -2.64
C THR A 110 1.87 -6.80 -2.19
N PRO A 111 2.15 -7.92 -1.51
CA PRO A 111 3.51 -8.27 -1.09
C PRO A 111 4.55 -8.33 -2.22
N SER A 112 4.10 -8.47 -3.47
CA SER A 112 5.00 -8.49 -4.64
C SER A 112 5.78 -7.18 -4.81
N VAL A 113 5.20 -6.03 -4.41
CA VAL A 113 5.85 -4.71 -4.51
C VAL A 113 6.63 -4.31 -3.25
N TRP A 114 6.58 -5.13 -2.21
CA TRP A 114 7.33 -4.90 -0.99
C TRP A 114 8.83 -5.10 -1.24
N SER A 115 9.64 -4.32 -0.54
CA SER A 115 11.09 -4.33 -0.64
C SER A 115 11.74 -4.23 0.74
N GLY A 116 12.94 -4.74 0.84
CA GLY A 116 13.73 -4.76 2.07
C GLY A 116 14.05 -6.18 2.53
N PRO A 117 15.08 -6.32 3.39
CA PRO A 117 15.53 -7.63 3.87
C PRO A 117 14.51 -8.31 4.80
N GLU A 118 13.65 -7.54 5.45
CA GLU A 118 12.66 -8.02 6.43
C GLU A 118 11.32 -8.41 5.78
N LYS A 119 11.19 -8.28 4.43
CA LYS A 119 9.98 -8.62 3.69
C LYS A 119 9.45 -10.04 3.96
N PRO A 120 10.27 -11.12 3.96
CA PRO A 120 9.77 -12.47 4.22
C PRO A 120 9.18 -12.61 5.62
N GLN A 121 9.86 -12.05 6.62
CA GLN A 121 9.42 -12.09 8.02
C GLN A 121 8.13 -11.27 8.23
N ALA A 122 8.03 -10.10 7.60
CA ALA A 122 6.84 -9.28 7.66
C ALA A 122 5.62 -9.97 7.00
N PHE A 123 5.85 -10.72 5.92
CA PHE A 123 4.81 -11.51 5.27
C PHE A 123 4.35 -12.67 6.15
N GLU A 124 5.29 -13.37 6.79
CA GLU A 124 5.00 -14.46 7.73
C GLU A 124 4.23 -13.95 8.96
N LEU A 125 4.68 -12.84 9.57
CA LEU A 125 3.99 -12.20 10.69
C LEU A 125 2.57 -11.80 10.31
N LEU A 126 2.36 -11.22 9.12
CA LEU A 126 1.04 -10.87 8.62
C LEU A 126 0.14 -12.10 8.51
N GLY A 127 0.66 -13.22 7.96
CA GLY A 127 -0.07 -14.48 7.86
C GLY A 127 -0.49 -15.02 9.23
N GLN A 128 0.45 -15.08 10.18
CA GLN A 128 0.19 -15.52 11.56
C GLN A 128 -0.87 -14.65 12.23
N LYS A 129 -0.79 -13.32 12.07
CA LYS A 129 -1.78 -12.40 12.67
C LYS A 129 -3.17 -12.56 12.07
N ILE A 130 -3.28 -12.80 10.78
CA ILE A 130 -4.56 -13.08 10.11
C ILE A 130 -5.17 -14.39 10.66
N GLU A 131 -4.36 -15.43 10.86
CA GLU A 131 -4.81 -16.70 11.45
C GLU A 131 -5.21 -16.53 12.92
N GLU A 132 -4.42 -15.81 13.73
CA GLU A 132 -4.72 -15.53 15.13
C GLU A 132 -6.04 -14.76 15.30
N LEU A 133 -6.36 -13.85 14.39
CA LEU A 133 -7.61 -13.09 14.39
C LEU A 133 -8.83 -13.97 14.10
N GLY A 134 -8.64 -15.13 13.46
CA GLY A 134 -9.75 -16.02 13.07
C GLY A 134 -10.73 -15.41 12.06
N ILE A 135 -10.34 -14.30 11.41
CA ILE A 135 -11.19 -13.59 10.46
C ILE A 135 -10.95 -14.17 9.07
N THR A 136 -11.99 -14.74 8.49
CA THR A 136 -11.91 -15.21 7.08
C THR A 136 -11.86 -14.00 6.15
N PRO A 137 -10.77 -13.84 5.35
CA PRO A 137 -10.67 -12.75 4.39
C PRO A 137 -11.77 -12.85 3.32
N TYR A 138 -12.30 -11.70 2.88
CA TYR A 138 -13.31 -11.63 1.82
C TYR A 138 -12.74 -10.96 0.56
N PRO A 139 -13.00 -11.51 -0.62
CA PRO A 139 -13.51 -12.85 -0.84
C PRO A 139 -12.50 -13.91 -0.38
N SER A 140 -13.00 -15.07 0.05
CA SER A 140 -12.15 -16.20 0.48
C SER A 140 -11.24 -16.71 -0.65
N ASN A 141 -11.65 -16.47 -1.89
CA ASN A 141 -10.86 -16.71 -3.09
C ASN A 141 -10.68 -15.41 -3.88
N VAL A 142 -9.42 -15.00 -4.12
CA VAL A 142 -9.08 -13.79 -4.88
C VAL A 142 -9.65 -13.82 -6.31
N ALA A 143 -9.84 -15.00 -6.90
CA ALA A 143 -10.43 -15.14 -8.22
C ALA A 143 -11.90 -14.68 -8.26
N ASP A 144 -12.62 -14.80 -7.16
CA ASP A 144 -14.03 -14.43 -7.07
C ASP A 144 -14.27 -12.93 -6.89
N TYR A 145 -13.22 -12.16 -6.59
CA TYR A 145 -13.31 -10.73 -6.36
C TYR A 145 -13.95 -9.97 -7.53
N LYS A 146 -13.66 -10.37 -8.77
CA LYS A 146 -14.20 -9.72 -9.96
C LYS A 146 -15.72 -9.94 -10.11
N ILE A 147 -16.22 -11.08 -9.65
CA ILE A 147 -17.61 -11.46 -9.74
C ILE A 147 -18.45 -10.73 -8.69
N HIS A 148 -17.88 -10.54 -7.50
CA HIS A 148 -18.60 -10.01 -6.34
C HIS A 148 -18.35 -8.53 -6.05
N LYS A 149 -17.66 -7.80 -6.93
CA LYS A 149 -17.30 -6.38 -6.73
C LYS A 149 -18.49 -5.48 -6.36
N ASN A 150 -19.71 -5.83 -6.78
CA ASN A 150 -20.93 -5.04 -6.55
C ASN A 150 -21.84 -5.65 -5.46
N VAL A 151 -21.47 -6.75 -4.87
CA VAL A 151 -22.25 -7.38 -3.80
C VAL A 151 -21.91 -6.69 -2.49
N LYS A 152 -22.89 -6.06 -1.86
CA LYS A 152 -22.75 -5.56 -0.49
C LYS A 152 -22.48 -6.76 0.41
N VAL A 153 -21.31 -6.83 1.00
CA VAL A 153 -20.97 -7.86 2.00
C VAL A 153 -21.97 -7.73 3.14
N PRO A 154 -22.72 -8.78 3.49
CA PRO A 154 -23.56 -8.75 4.69
C PRO A 154 -22.67 -8.39 5.88
N ASN A 155 -23.11 -7.45 6.70
CA ASN A 155 -22.42 -7.17 7.96
C ASN A 155 -22.30 -8.50 8.69
N ALA A 156 -21.08 -8.92 9.02
CA ALA A 156 -20.86 -10.05 9.90
C ALA A 156 -21.66 -9.76 11.18
N THR A 157 -22.77 -10.45 11.36
CA THR A 157 -23.51 -10.44 12.61
C THR A 157 -22.58 -11.05 13.64
N VAL A 158 -22.23 -10.23 14.63
CA VAL A 158 -21.54 -10.62 15.87
C VAL A 158 -22.43 -11.59 16.64
#